data_020c2dca8c2598ec0ca2f900dc85e643
#
_entry.id   020c2dca8c2598ec0ca2f900dc85e643
#
_cell.length_a   1.000
_cell.length_b   1.000
_cell.length_c   1.000
_cell.angle_alpha   90.00
_cell.angle_beta   90.00
_cell.angle_gamma   90.00
#
_symmetry.space_group_name_H-M   'P 1'
#
loop_
_entity.id
_entity.type
_entity.pdbx_description
1 polymer ?
#
loop_
_entity_poly.entity_id
_entity_poly.type
_entity_poly.pdbx_seq_one_letter_code
_entity_poly.pdbx_strand_id
1 'polypeptide(L)'
;MRDSRRLRAGQHDKEYTGAPQSRPVHALGRARECDNSAFPQALLSAMPQFAPLQNDTFLRALLRQPTDYTPVWLMRQAGRYLPEYRATRARAGSFLGLAKNPDYATEVTLQPIDRYPLDASILFSDILTVPDAMGLGLYFADGEGPKFERPLRTEAEVMALREPDLGSLDYVFNAVTQIRTELNGRVPLIGFSGSPWTLACYMVEGSGSKEWHTIKKMLYSRPDLMHHILKINAAAVADYLNAQIDAGAQAVMIFDSWGGALADGAYQEFSLNYMQEVVNRLKREKDGVRIPAVVFTKGGGLWLEQIAGIGADAVGLDWTVNLGRARALVGDKVALQGNLDPAILFANPDQIRAEVERSLTAYGTPSDGHGHVFNLGHGISQFTPPESVTAMVDAVHAFSRKQRGG
;
A
#
# COMPACT_ATOMS: atom_id res chain seq x y z
N MET A 1 35.35 38.38 40.35
CA MET A 1 36.52 37.68 40.87
C MET A 1 36.73 36.47 39.98
N ARG A 2 37.63 36.59 39.01
CA ARG A 2 38.98 36.04 38.88
C ARG A 2 38.96 34.51 39.11
N ASP A 3 39.36 33.63 38.20
CA ASP A 3 40.64 33.57 37.53
C ASP A 3 40.63 32.64 36.32
N SER A 4 41.38 33.06 35.35
CA SER A 4 41.71 32.40 34.09
C SER A 4 42.97 31.55 34.29
N ARG A 5 43.09 30.34 33.67
CA ARG A 5 44.40 29.80 33.29
C ARG A 5 44.37 29.10 31.92
N ARG A 6 45.08 29.70 31.00
CA ARG A 6 45.63 29.12 29.74
C ARG A 6 46.82 28.21 30.04
N LEU A 7 46.99 27.14 29.29
CA LEU A 7 48.30 26.52 28.96
C LEU A 7 48.12 25.83 27.58
N ARG A 8 48.69 26.32 26.67
CA ARG A 8 49.91 26.28 25.82
C ARG A 8 50.07 24.97 25.04
N ALA A 9 50.28 25.18 23.77
CA ALA A 9 50.60 24.31 22.65
C ALA A 9 51.93 23.53 22.85
N GLY A 10 52.01 22.37 22.17
CA GLY A 10 53.26 21.67 21.89
C GLY A 10 53.15 21.05 20.49
N GLN A 11 53.83 21.67 19.53
CA GLN A 11 54.16 21.15 18.20
C GLN A 11 55.25 20.08 18.37
N HIS A 12 55.14 18.98 17.61
CA HIS A 12 56.27 18.19 17.14
C HIS A 12 56.03 17.73 15.70
N ASP A 13 56.69 18.41 14.82
CA ASP A 13 56.96 17.95 13.44
C ASP A 13 57.91 16.75 13.47
N LYS A 14 57.65 15.73 12.72
CA LYS A 14 58.61 14.80 12.15
C LYS A 14 58.28 14.49 10.73
N GLU A 15 59.09 15.09 9.83
CA GLU A 15 59.29 14.66 8.45
C GLU A 15 59.77 13.21 8.37
N TYR A 16 59.18 12.45 7.45
CA TYR A 16 59.82 11.24 6.91
C TYR A 16 59.70 11.26 5.39
N THR A 17 60.79 11.62 4.78
CA THR A 17 61.09 11.47 3.36
C THR A 17 61.44 10.00 3.06
N GLY A 18 60.87 9.43 2.02
CA GLY A 18 61.27 8.11 1.52
C GLY A 18 60.38 7.61 0.40
N ALA A 19 60.64 8.01 -0.84
CA ALA A 19 60.09 7.38 -2.02
C ALA A 19 60.83 6.08 -2.37
N PRO A 20 60.21 4.99 -2.74
CA PRO A 20 60.84 3.91 -3.48
C PRO A 20 60.49 3.95 -4.97
N GLN A 21 61.53 3.72 -5.73
CA GLN A 21 61.66 3.72 -7.17
C GLN A 21 60.73 2.70 -7.88
N SER A 22 60.24 3.13 -9.02
CA SER A 22 59.52 2.34 -10.02
C SER A 22 60.43 1.29 -10.67
N ARG A 23 60.00 0.05 -10.76
CA ARG A 23 60.49 -0.96 -11.72
C ARG A 23 59.41 -1.23 -12.77
N PRO A 24 59.79 -1.39 -14.05
CA PRO A 24 58.81 -1.66 -15.11
C PRO A 24 58.36 -3.11 -15.08
N VAL A 25 57.05 -3.34 -15.15
CA VAL A 25 56.45 -4.65 -15.38
C VAL A 25 56.07 -4.76 -16.84
N HIS A 26 56.64 -5.79 -17.47
CA HIS A 26 56.44 -6.18 -18.86
C HIS A 26 54.95 -6.39 -19.21
N ALA A 27 54.57 -5.85 -20.37
CA ALA A 27 53.33 -6.14 -21.05
C ALA A 27 53.30 -7.61 -21.53
N LEU A 28 52.26 -8.36 -21.11
CA LEU A 28 51.81 -9.57 -21.82
C LEU A 28 50.35 -9.85 -21.41
N GLY A 29 49.48 -9.94 -22.41
CA GLY A 29 48.16 -10.49 -22.20
C GLY A 29 47.07 -9.71 -22.94
N ARG A 30 46.85 -10.07 -24.21
CA ARG A 30 45.71 -9.64 -25.02
C ARG A 30 44.41 -9.82 -24.21
N ALA A 31 43.62 -8.75 -24.10
CA ALA A 31 42.26 -8.81 -23.68
C ALA A 31 41.50 -9.79 -24.62
N ARG A 32 40.99 -10.87 -24.08
CA ARG A 32 39.95 -11.67 -24.75
C ARG A 32 38.69 -10.84 -24.78
N GLU A 33 38.26 -10.45 -25.96
CA GLU A 33 36.90 -9.99 -26.18
C GLU A 33 35.97 -11.05 -25.63
N CYS A 34 35.23 -10.74 -24.56
CA CYS A 34 34.13 -11.55 -24.14
C CYS A 34 33.02 -11.41 -25.19
N ASP A 35 32.87 -12.47 -25.98
CA ASP A 35 31.76 -12.63 -26.92
C ASP A 35 30.41 -12.57 -26.12
N ASN A 36 29.70 -11.47 -26.29
CA ASN A 36 28.46 -11.15 -25.62
C ASN A 36 27.26 -11.78 -26.35
N SER A 37 27.46 -12.83 -27.16
CA SER A 37 26.44 -13.46 -28.00
C SER A 37 25.96 -14.80 -27.49
N ALA A 38 25.55 -14.94 -26.24
CA ALA A 38 24.75 -16.10 -25.81
C ALA A 38 24.12 -15.92 -24.43
N PHE A 39 23.32 -14.88 -24.25
CA PHE A 39 22.22 -15.01 -23.30
C PHE A 39 21.11 -15.80 -24.01
N PRO A 40 20.63 -16.92 -23.46
CA PRO A 40 19.61 -17.69 -24.13
C PRO A 40 18.31 -16.86 -24.22
N GLN A 41 17.89 -16.54 -25.45
CA GLN A 41 16.58 -15.93 -25.73
C GLN A 41 15.40 -16.71 -25.14
N ALA A 42 15.61 -17.96 -24.73
CA ALA A 42 14.62 -18.81 -24.09
C ALA A 42 14.22 -18.36 -22.68
N LEU A 43 15.02 -17.55 -21.97
CA LEU A 43 14.66 -17.01 -20.65
C LEU A 43 13.83 -15.72 -20.72
N LEU A 44 13.83 -15.02 -21.83
CA LEU A 44 13.00 -13.84 -22.11
C LEU A 44 11.55 -14.20 -22.49
N SER A 45 11.27 -15.45 -22.82
CA SER A 45 9.93 -15.93 -23.21
C SER A 45 9.06 -16.41 -22.06
N ALA A 46 9.53 -16.33 -20.80
CA ALA A 46 8.83 -16.89 -19.64
C ALA A 46 8.12 -15.81 -18.78
N MET A 47 8.26 -14.53 -19.07
CA MET A 47 7.48 -13.49 -18.38
C MET A 47 6.14 -13.29 -19.07
N PRO A 48 5.01 -13.29 -18.34
CA PRO A 48 3.71 -13.03 -18.94
C PRO A 48 3.71 -11.63 -19.58
N GLN A 49 3.48 -11.57 -20.91
CA GLN A 49 3.28 -10.30 -21.59
C GLN A 49 1.85 -9.85 -21.33
N PHE A 50 1.69 -8.81 -20.54
CA PHE A 50 0.38 -8.22 -20.27
C PHE A 50 -0.05 -7.28 -21.40
N ALA A 51 -1.36 -7.22 -21.65
CA ALA A 51 -1.91 -6.26 -22.61
C ALA A 51 -1.60 -4.81 -22.19
N PRO A 52 -1.37 -3.91 -23.17
CA PRO A 52 -1.20 -2.48 -22.89
C PRO A 52 -2.40 -1.91 -22.13
N LEU A 53 -2.14 -0.97 -21.22
CA LEU A 53 -3.19 -0.32 -20.44
C LEU A 53 -4.03 0.61 -21.33
N GLN A 54 -5.35 0.46 -21.30
CA GLN A 54 -6.32 1.26 -22.07
C GLN A 54 -6.76 2.50 -21.27
N ASN A 55 -6.94 2.37 -19.95
CA ASN A 55 -7.28 3.47 -19.06
C ASN A 55 -6.17 3.60 -17.98
N ASP A 56 -5.35 4.64 -18.12
CA ASP A 56 -4.26 4.98 -17.21
C ASP A 56 -4.60 6.14 -16.26
N THR A 57 -5.84 6.64 -16.30
CA THR A 57 -6.29 7.86 -15.58
C THR A 57 -5.98 7.77 -14.09
N PHE A 58 -6.18 6.60 -13.46
CA PHE A 58 -5.84 6.36 -12.06
C PHE A 58 -4.33 6.55 -11.79
N LEU A 59 -3.46 5.96 -12.61
CA LEU A 59 -2.01 6.08 -12.44
C LEU A 59 -1.54 7.51 -12.66
N ARG A 60 -2.05 8.19 -13.69
CA ARG A 60 -1.75 9.61 -13.94
C ARG A 60 -2.17 10.50 -12.76
N ALA A 61 -3.35 10.26 -12.20
CA ALA A 61 -3.81 11.00 -11.02
C ALA A 61 -2.91 10.80 -9.81
N LEU A 62 -2.45 9.55 -9.53
CA LEU A 62 -1.50 9.27 -8.45
C LEU A 62 -0.16 9.96 -8.66
N LEU A 63 0.29 10.10 -9.91
CA LEU A 63 1.54 10.77 -10.28
C LEU A 63 1.36 12.28 -10.49
N ARG A 64 0.21 12.83 -10.14
CA ARG A 64 -0.15 14.26 -10.24
C ARG A 64 -0.06 14.80 -11.66
N GLN A 65 -0.29 13.94 -12.65
CA GLN A 65 -0.37 14.29 -14.06
C GLN A 65 -1.79 14.71 -14.44
N PRO A 66 -1.98 15.50 -15.49
CA PRO A 66 -3.30 15.92 -15.96
C PRO A 66 -4.21 14.75 -16.29
N THR A 67 -5.49 14.85 -15.94
CA THR A 67 -6.53 13.86 -16.23
C THR A 67 -7.80 14.55 -16.71
N ASP A 68 -8.56 13.90 -17.61
CA ASP A 68 -9.79 14.45 -18.17
C ASP A 68 -10.97 14.43 -17.19
N TYR A 69 -10.87 13.61 -16.16
CA TYR A 69 -11.83 13.48 -15.06
C TYR A 69 -11.13 12.93 -13.82
N THR A 70 -11.80 12.92 -12.68
CA THR A 70 -11.29 12.33 -11.45
C THR A 70 -11.54 10.82 -11.46
N PRO A 71 -10.50 9.96 -11.46
CA PRO A 71 -10.68 8.51 -11.43
C PRO A 71 -11.26 8.05 -10.11
N VAL A 72 -12.03 6.95 -10.14
CA VAL A 72 -12.69 6.37 -8.97
C VAL A 72 -12.47 4.87 -8.88
N TRP A 73 -12.18 4.41 -7.69
CA TRP A 73 -12.22 3.00 -7.28
C TRP A 73 -12.69 2.93 -5.82
N LEU A 74 -13.02 1.75 -5.31
CA LEU A 74 -13.58 1.61 -3.97
C LEU A 74 -12.81 0.62 -3.12
N MET A 75 -12.42 1.04 -1.91
CA MET A 75 -11.89 0.13 -0.91
C MET A 75 -12.93 -0.96 -0.58
N ARG A 76 -12.55 -2.24 -0.73
CA ARG A 76 -13.41 -3.43 -0.64
C ARG A 76 -14.46 -3.50 -1.75
N GLN A 77 -14.16 -3.03 -2.96
CA GLN A 77 -15.07 -3.07 -4.12
C GLN A 77 -15.53 -4.50 -4.45
N ALA A 78 -14.68 -5.51 -4.33
CA ALA A 78 -15.10 -6.92 -4.28
C ALA A 78 -15.55 -7.25 -2.85
N GLY A 79 -16.86 -7.42 -2.65
CA GLY A 79 -17.37 -7.54 -1.29
C GLY A 79 -18.80 -8.07 -1.19
N ARG A 80 -19.21 -8.38 0.02
CA ARG A 80 -20.50 -9.00 0.36
C ARG A 80 -21.74 -8.18 -0.04
N TYR A 81 -21.60 -6.93 -0.42
CA TYR A 81 -22.71 -6.11 -0.94
C TYR A 81 -23.11 -6.56 -2.35
N LEU A 82 -22.21 -7.20 -3.12
CA LEU A 82 -22.48 -7.73 -4.46
C LEU A 82 -23.11 -9.13 -4.38
N PRO A 83 -24.25 -9.38 -5.06
CA PRO A 83 -24.84 -10.71 -5.12
C PRO A 83 -23.93 -11.75 -5.79
N GLU A 84 -23.21 -11.40 -6.86
CA GLU A 84 -22.24 -12.25 -7.53
C GLU A 84 -21.08 -12.65 -6.62
N TYR A 85 -20.56 -11.74 -5.81
CA TYR A 85 -19.53 -12.05 -4.81
C TYR A 85 -20.05 -13.08 -3.79
N ARG A 86 -21.28 -12.91 -3.29
CA ARG A 86 -21.88 -13.86 -2.34
C ARG A 86 -22.02 -15.25 -2.95
N ALA A 87 -22.36 -15.35 -4.24
CA ALA A 87 -22.47 -16.63 -4.95
C ALA A 87 -21.09 -17.32 -5.07
N THR A 88 -20.05 -16.60 -5.48
CA THR A 88 -18.67 -17.12 -5.54
C THR A 88 -18.15 -17.51 -4.16
N ARG A 89 -18.43 -16.69 -3.14
CA ARG A 89 -18.05 -16.96 -1.75
C ARG A 89 -18.70 -18.24 -1.21
N ALA A 90 -19.95 -18.51 -1.59
CA ALA A 90 -20.64 -19.75 -1.22
C ALA A 90 -20.00 -20.98 -1.88
N ARG A 91 -19.61 -20.91 -3.15
CA ARG A 91 -18.88 -22.00 -3.84
C ARG A 91 -17.50 -22.26 -3.22
N ALA A 92 -16.80 -21.23 -2.81
CA ALA A 92 -15.49 -21.35 -2.17
C ALA A 92 -15.56 -21.93 -0.74
N GLY A 93 -16.73 -22.05 -0.12
CA GLY A 93 -16.96 -22.62 1.19
C GLY A 93 -16.50 -21.75 2.36
N SER A 94 -15.28 -21.17 2.33
CA SER A 94 -14.74 -20.32 3.39
C SER A 94 -14.10 -19.03 2.83
N PHE A 95 -13.84 -18.03 3.68
CA PHE A 95 -13.12 -16.82 3.25
C PHE A 95 -11.69 -17.17 2.80
N LEU A 96 -11.00 -18.03 3.54
CA LEU A 96 -9.67 -18.47 3.16
C LEU A 96 -9.70 -19.35 1.90
N GLY A 97 -10.74 -20.19 1.71
CA GLY A 97 -10.95 -20.93 0.48
C GLY A 97 -11.14 -20.02 -0.74
N LEU A 98 -11.76 -18.85 -0.55
CA LEU A 98 -11.89 -17.84 -1.58
C LEU A 98 -10.54 -17.11 -1.83
N ALA A 99 -9.90 -16.63 -0.77
CA ALA A 99 -8.70 -15.79 -0.86
C ALA A 99 -7.43 -16.56 -1.26
N LYS A 100 -7.34 -17.86 -0.89
CA LYS A 100 -6.17 -18.70 -1.20
C LYS A 100 -6.31 -19.47 -2.52
N ASN A 101 -7.39 -19.25 -3.27
CA ASN A 101 -7.58 -19.85 -4.60
C ASN A 101 -7.48 -18.74 -5.66
N PRO A 102 -6.48 -18.78 -6.55
CA PRO A 102 -6.27 -17.75 -7.58
C PRO A 102 -7.47 -17.56 -8.51
N ASP A 103 -8.19 -18.64 -8.89
CA ASP A 103 -9.33 -18.54 -9.79
C ASP A 103 -10.50 -17.81 -9.13
N TYR A 104 -10.81 -18.15 -7.87
CA TYR A 104 -11.85 -17.43 -7.12
C TYR A 104 -11.46 -15.99 -6.81
N ALA A 105 -10.20 -15.74 -6.42
CA ALA A 105 -9.71 -14.39 -6.17
C ALA A 105 -9.79 -13.54 -7.45
N THR A 106 -9.49 -14.10 -8.61
CA THR A 106 -9.62 -13.45 -9.91
C THR A 106 -11.08 -13.16 -10.23
N GLU A 107 -11.96 -14.16 -10.14
CA GLU A 107 -13.39 -13.98 -10.42
C GLU A 107 -13.98 -12.84 -9.60
N VAL A 108 -13.77 -12.82 -8.28
CA VAL A 108 -14.36 -11.75 -7.44
C VAL A 108 -13.72 -10.39 -7.65
N THR A 109 -12.45 -10.35 -8.06
CA THR A 109 -11.75 -9.09 -8.38
C THR A 109 -12.32 -8.43 -9.64
N LEU A 110 -12.73 -9.22 -10.63
CA LEU A 110 -13.29 -8.73 -11.89
C LEU A 110 -14.76 -8.27 -11.78
N GLN A 111 -15.55 -8.91 -10.91
CA GLN A 111 -16.98 -8.62 -10.76
C GLN A 111 -17.33 -7.13 -10.61
N PRO A 112 -16.65 -6.33 -9.75
CA PRO A 112 -16.93 -4.89 -9.67
C PRO A 112 -16.51 -4.11 -10.93
N ILE A 113 -15.48 -4.56 -11.66
CA ILE A 113 -15.03 -3.93 -12.91
C ILE A 113 -16.01 -4.23 -14.07
N ASP A 114 -16.66 -5.39 -14.03
CA ASP A 114 -17.69 -5.76 -15.00
C ASP A 114 -19.02 -5.04 -14.72
N ARG A 115 -19.29 -4.71 -13.45
CA ARG A 115 -20.53 -4.05 -13.04
C ARG A 115 -20.48 -2.53 -13.13
N TYR A 116 -19.35 -1.92 -12.79
CA TYR A 116 -19.20 -0.47 -12.67
C TYR A 116 -18.03 0.04 -13.52
N PRO A 117 -18.12 1.24 -14.09
CA PRO A 117 -17.01 1.85 -14.83
C PRO A 117 -15.94 2.39 -13.85
N LEU A 118 -15.36 1.52 -13.05
CA LEU A 118 -14.27 1.86 -12.13
C LEU A 118 -12.95 2.05 -12.89
N ASP A 119 -12.08 2.91 -12.39
CA ASP A 119 -10.81 3.29 -13.02
C ASP A 119 -9.60 2.52 -12.49
N ALA A 120 -9.79 1.67 -11.50
CA ALA A 120 -8.77 0.74 -11.01
C ALA A 120 -9.39 -0.51 -10.42
N SER A 121 -8.69 -1.62 -10.54
CA SER A 121 -8.96 -2.86 -9.83
C SER A 121 -8.00 -3.01 -8.65
N ILE A 122 -8.43 -3.65 -7.57
CA ILE A 122 -7.57 -4.02 -6.46
C ILE A 122 -7.62 -5.53 -6.26
N LEU A 123 -6.46 -6.13 -6.07
CA LEU A 123 -6.32 -7.54 -5.72
C LEU A 123 -7.30 -7.94 -4.61
N PHE A 124 -8.02 -9.04 -4.77
CA PHE A 124 -8.75 -9.65 -3.67
C PHE A 124 -7.83 -10.54 -2.85
N SER A 125 -7.54 -10.14 -1.62
CA SER A 125 -6.72 -10.85 -0.64
C SER A 125 -7.09 -10.37 0.77
N ASP A 126 -6.31 -10.76 1.77
CA ASP A 126 -6.42 -10.25 3.14
C ASP A 126 -5.10 -9.61 3.59
N ILE A 127 -5.17 -8.56 4.40
CA ILE A 127 -3.97 -7.92 4.98
C ILE A 127 -3.18 -8.86 5.90
N LEU A 128 -3.83 -9.91 6.42
CA LEU A 128 -3.25 -10.85 7.40
C LEU A 128 -2.60 -12.07 6.76
N THR A 129 -2.50 -12.13 5.42
CA THR A 129 -1.79 -13.21 4.71
C THR A 129 -0.31 -13.26 5.08
N VAL A 130 0.34 -12.11 5.30
CA VAL A 130 1.75 -12.06 5.71
C VAL A 130 1.95 -12.65 7.11
N PRO A 131 1.22 -12.24 8.16
CA PRO A 131 1.31 -12.90 9.46
C PRO A 131 0.91 -14.38 9.44
N ASP A 132 -0.03 -14.79 8.60
CA ASP A 132 -0.40 -16.20 8.42
C ASP A 132 0.80 -17.01 7.90
N ALA A 133 1.48 -16.49 6.87
CA ALA A 133 2.70 -17.08 6.32
C ALA A 133 3.87 -17.11 7.32
N MET A 134 3.88 -16.21 8.30
CA MET A 134 4.83 -16.25 9.44
C MET A 134 4.51 -17.37 10.44
N GLY A 135 3.43 -18.13 10.24
CA GLY A 135 3.07 -19.27 11.06
C GLY A 135 2.10 -18.96 12.21
N LEU A 136 1.44 -17.79 12.23
CA LEU A 136 0.52 -17.45 13.31
C LEU A 136 -0.82 -18.21 13.24
N GLY A 137 -1.16 -18.81 12.09
CA GLY A 137 -2.37 -19.63 11.89
C GLY A 137 -3.63 -18.78 11.86
N LEU A 138 -3.88 -18.13 10.71
CA LEU A 138 -5.06 -17.30 10.48
C LEU A 138 -6.31 -18.18 10.29
N TYR A 139 -7.38 -17.85 11.01
CA TYR A 139 -8.69 -18.44 10.83
C TYR A 139 -9.81 -17.43 10.98
N PHE A 140 -10.99 -17.76 10.47
CA PHE A 140 -12.19 -16.96 10.58
C PHE A 140 -13.28 -17.77 11.29
N ALA A 141 -13.69 -17.34 12.47
CA ALA A 141 -14.82 -17.91 13.16
C ALA A 141 -16.14 -17.34 12.60
N ASP A 142 -17.21 -18.13 12.62
CA ASP A 142 -18.51 -17.73 12.12
C ASP A 142 -19.04 -16.49 12.86
N GLY A 143 -19.40 -15.46 12.08
CA GLY A 143 -19.89 -14.18 12.63
C GLY A 143 -18.83 -13.30 13.29
N GLU A 144 -17.59 -13.76 13.41
CA GLU A 144 -16.49 -13.02 13.99
C GLU A 144 -15.48 -12.61 12.89
N GLY A 145 -14.60 -11.67 13.21
CA GLY A 145 -13.51 -11.27 12.31
C GLY A 145 -12.35 -12.28 12.28
N PRO A 146 -11.25 -11.90 11.64
CA PRO A 146 -10.04 -12.74 11.59
C PRO A 146 -9.45 -12.94 12.99
N LYS A 147 -8.90 -14.14 13.22
CA LYS A 147 -8.22 -14.53 14.45
C LYS A 147 -6.94 -15.29 14.14
N PHE A 148 -5.98 -15.25 15.08
CA PHE A 148 -4.76 -16.05 15.04
C PHE A 148 -4.76 -17.10 16.13
N GLU A 149 -4.35 -18.33 15.79
CA GLU A 149 -4.18 -19.43 16.73
C GLU A 149 -3.01 -19.19 17.69
N ARG A 150 -1.94 -18.55 17.20
CA ARG A 150 -0.67 -18.33 17.90
C ARG A 150 -0.31 -16.84 17.95
N PRO A 151 -1.08 -16.02 18.72
CA PRO A 151 -0.74 -14.62 18.88
C PRO A 151 0.56 -14.43 19.68
N LEU A 152 1.27 -13.34 19.44
CA LEU A 152 2.54 -13.01 20.12
C LEU A 152 2.27 -12.41 21.51
N ARG A 153 2.44 -13.19 22.57
CA ARG A 153 2.12 -12.79 23.95
C ARG A 153 3.36 -12.69 24.84
N THR A 154 4.38 -13.49 24.58
CA THR A 154 5.59 -13.61 25.38
C THR A 154 6.82 -13.16 24.60
N GLU A 155 7.88 -12.80 25.33
CA GLU A 155 9.18 -12.48 24.75
C GLU A 155 9.70 -13.62 23.87
N ALA A 156 9.56 -14.86 24.32
CA ALA A 156 10.03 -16.02 23.57
C ALA A 156 9.32 -16.16 22.21
N GLU A 157 8.00 -15.94 22.15
CA GLU A 157 7.22 -15.96 20.92
C GLU A 157 7.62 -14.81 19.98
N VAL A 158 7.80 -13.61 20.51
CA VAL A 158 8.25 -12.44 19.74
C VAL A 158 9.66 -12.68 19.19
N MET A 159 10.60 -13.14 20.01
CA MET A 159 11.98 -13.38 19.57
C MET A 159 12.11 -14.58 18.63
N ALA A 160 11.13 -15.48 18.60
CA ALA A 160 11.05 -16.58 17.64
C ALA A 160 10.47 -16.16 16.28
N LEU A 161 9.82 -14.98 16.16
CA LEU A 161 9.25 -14.49 14.92
C LEU A 161 10.31 -14.36 13.83
N ARG A 162 9.97 -14.75 12.60
CA ARG A 162 10.83 -14.63 11.42
C ARG A 162 10.01 -14.12 10.24
N GLU A 163 10.68 -13.54 9.26
CA GLU A 163 10.08 -13.23 7.98
C GLU A 163 9.50 -14.48 7.33
N PRO A 164 8.37 -14.37 6.59
CA PRO A 164 7.75 -15.52 5.95
C PRO A 164 8.58 -16.02 4.76
N ASP A 165 8.49 -17.31 4.47
CA ASP A 165 8.84 -17.80 3.14
C ASP A 165 7.80 -17.31 2.13
N LEU A 166 8.22 -16.45 1.19
CA LEU A 166 7.34 -15.90 0.15
C LEU A 166 6.74 -16.97 -0.75
N GLY A 167 7.37 -18.13 -0.90
CA GLY A 167 6.80 -19.27 -1.64
C GLY A 167 5.47 -19.76 -1.05
N SER A 168 5.26 -19.60 0.25
CA SER A 168 3.97 -19.90 0.90
C SER A 168 2.84 -18.94 0.50
N LEU A 169 3.17 -17.81 -0.15
CA LEU A 169 2.26 -16.78 -0.66
C LEU A 169 2.10 -16.81 -2.19
N ASP A 170 2.62 -17.81 -2.88
CA ASP A 170 2.54 -17.96 -4.34
C ASP A 170 1.11 -17.87 -4.88
N TYR A 171 0.12 -18.30 -4.09
CA TYR A 171 -1.29 -18.17 -4.46
C TYR A 171 -1.71 -16.69 -4.64
N VAL A 172 -1.11 -15.76 -3.91
CA VAL A 172 -1.35 -14.31 -4.07
C VAL A 172 -0.73 -13.81 -5.37
N PHE A 173 0.52 -14.18 -5.63
CA PHE A 173 1.26 -13.73 -6.80
C PHE A 173 0.67 -14.31 -8.09
N ASN A 174 0.24 -15.58 -8.04
CA ASN A 174 -0.52 -16.22 -9.12
C ASN A 174 -1.85 -15.51 -9.39
N ALA A 175 -2.59 -15.13 -8.33
CA ALA A 175 -3.81 -14.34 -8.47
C ALA A 175 -3.53 -12.96 -9.10
N VAL A 176 -2.46 -12.25 -8.68
CA VAL A 176 -2.06 -10.97 -9.30
C VAL A 176 -1.82 -11.15 -10.80
N THR A 177 -1.05 -12.16 -11.20
CA THR A 177 -0.74 -12.45 -12.61
C THR A 177 -2.00 -12.79 -13.39
N GLN A 178 -2.88 -13.63 -12.85
CA GLN A 178 -4.12 -14.02 -13.50
C GLN A 178 -5.09 -12.84 -13.64
N ILE A 179 -5.31 -12.06 -12.57
CA ILE A 179 -6.14 -10.85 -12.60
C ILE A 179 -5.60 -9.85 -13.64
N ARG A 180 -4.28 -9.62 -13.64
CA ARG A 180 -3.66 -8.69 -14.59
C ARG A 180 -3.86 -9.13 -16.05
N THR A 181 -3.82 -10.44 -16.31
CA THR A 181 -4.10 -11.04 -17.62
C THR A 181 -5.58 -10.87 -18.00
N GLU A 182 -6.50 -11.23 -17.12
CA GLU A 182 -7.95 -11.19 -17.36
C GLU A 182 -8.50 -9.73 -17.43
N LEU A 183 -7.90 -8.79 -16.74
CA LEU A 183 -8.20 -7.36 -16.92
C LEU A 183 -7.93 -6.91 -18.36
N ASN A 184 -7.03 -7.58 -19.06
CA ASN A 184 -6.70 -7.32 -20.47
C ASN A 184 -6.49 -5.82 -20.78
N GLY A 185 -5.82 -5.11 -19.88
CA GLY A 185 -5.53 -3.68 -20.01
C GLY A 185 -6.70 -2.73 -19.73
N ARG A 186 -7.90 -3.19 -19.37
CA ARG A 186 -9.06 -2.32 -19.11
C ARG A 186 -8.75 -1.22 -18.11
N VAL A 187 -8.21 -1.59 -16.95
CA VAL A 187 -7.84 -0.69 -15.86
C VAL A 187 -6.59 -1.23 -15.15
N PRO A 188 -5.82 -0.38 -14.43
CA PRO A 188 -4.67 -0.84 -13.66
C PRO A 188 -5.07 -1.69 -12.45
N LEU A 189 -4.16 -2.59 -12.05
CA LEU A 189 -4.29 -3.45 -10.89
C LEU A 189 -3.47 -2.89 -9.72
N ILE A 190 -4.12 -2.74 -8.57
CA ILE A 190 -3.51 -2.32 -7.30
C ILE A 190 -3.17 -3.58 -6.49
N GLY A 191 -1.89 -3.72 -6.11
CA GLY A 191 -1.44 -4.63 -5.05
C GLY A 191 -1.52 -3.94 -3.69
N PHE A 192 -1.58 -4.71 -2.60
CA PHE A 192 -1.66 -4.09 -1.27
C PHE A 192 -1.13 -4.96 -0.14
N SER A 193 -0.90 -4.32 1.00
CA SER A 193 -0.63 -4.95 2.29
C SER A 193 -1.18 -4.10 3.44
N GLY A 194 -1.31 -4.70 4.62
CA GLY A 194 -1.43 -3.93 5.86
C GLY A 194 -0.10 -3.25 6.20
N SER A 195 -0.15 -2.15 6.95
CA SER A 195 1.05 -1.51 7.51
C SER A 195 1.72 -2.41 8.56
N PRO A 196 3.02 -2.26 8.81
CA PRO A 196 3.71 -3.01 9.86
C PRO A 196 3.00 -2.93 11.23
N TRP A 197 2.50 -1.76 11.61
CA TRP A 197 1.74 -1.55 12.84
C TRP A 197 0.37 -2.24 12.81
N THR A 198 -0.38 -2.08 11.74
CA THR A 198 -1.70 -2.72 11.59
C THR A 198 -1.58 -4.24 11.68
N LEU A 199 -0.55 -4.84 11.06
CA LEU A 199 -0.29 -6.27 11.19
C LEU A 199 0.06 -6.64 12.63
N ALA A 200 0.95 -5.90 13.28
CA ALA A 200 1.34 -6.12 14.68
C ALA A 200 0.13 -6.06 15.63
N CYS A 201 -0.85 -5.17 15.37
CA CYS A 201 -2.10 -5.12 16.14
C CYS A 201 -2.78 -6.48 16.20
N TYR A 202 -3.01 -7.12 15.06
CA TYR A 202 -3.63 -8.45 15.00
C TYR A 202 -2.72 -9.55 15.52
N MET A 203 -1.41 -9.49 15.23
CA MET A 203 -0.42 -10.49 15.69
C MET A 203 -0.35 -10.55 17.21
N VAL A 204 -0.42 -9.40 17.88
CA VAL A 204 -0.34 -9.31 19.36
C VAL A 204 -1.71 -9.48 20.01
N GLU A 205 -2.79 -8.84 19.53
CA GLU A 205 -4.14 -9.06 20.11
C GLU A 205 -4.69 -10.45 19.80
N GLY A 206 -4.30 -11.06 18.70
CA GLY A 206 -4.81 -12.35 18.23
C GLY A 206 -6.15 -12.25 17.49
N SER A 207 -6.79 -11.06 17.47
CA SER A 207 -8.05 -10.75 16.80
C SER A 207 -8.23 -9.26 16.62
N GLY A 208 -9.32 -8.84 15.96
CA GLY A 208 -9.73 -7.43 16.00
C GLY A 208 -10.10 -6.98 17.41
N SER A 209 -9.73 -5.74 17.76
CA SER A 209 -10.02 -5.14 19.08
C SER A 209 -10.54 -3.71 18.88
N LYS A 210 -11.35 -3.24 19.83
CA LYS A 210 -11.75 -1.83 19.92
C LYS A 210 -10.70 -0.99 20.66
N GLU A 211 -10.06 -1.57 21.66
CA GLU A 211 -9.25 -0.87 22.64
C GLU A 211 -7.73 -1.11 22.46
N TRP A 212 -7.35 -2.24 21.86
CA TRP A 212 -5.94 -2.60 21.62
C TRP A 212 -5.09 -2.64 22.91
N HIS A 213 -5.65 -3.21 24.00
CA HIS A 213 -5.02 -3.17 25.32
C HIS A 213 -3.68 -3.92 25.37
N THR A 214 -3.61 -5.10 24.77
CA THR A 214 -2.44 -5.97 24.85
C THR A 214 -1.26 -5.38 24.10
N ILE A 215 -1.49 -4.95 22.86
CA ILE A 215 -0.41 -4.35 22.06
C ILE A 215 0.03 -3.00 22.65
N LYS A 216 -0.89 -2.16 23.13
CA LYS A 216 -0.54 -0.90 23.80
C LYS A 216 0.23 -1.12 25.07
N LYS A 217 -0.12 -2.14 25.86
CA LYS A 217 0.68 -2.52 27.04
C LYS A 217 2.10 -2.93 26.63
N MET A 218 2.24 -3.75 25.58
CA MET A 218 3.57 -4.15 25.08
C MET A 218 4.35 -2.94 24.60
N LEU A 219 3.74 -2.06 23.80
CA LEU A 219 4.35 -0.84 23.26
C LEU A 219 4.98 0.02 24.37
N TYR A 220 4.27 0.23 25.49
CA TYR A 220 4.77 1.08 26.58
C TYR A 220 5.68 0.37 27.56
N SER A 221 5.52 -0.93 27.79
CA SER A 221 6.29 -1.67 28.79
C SER A 221 7.51 -2.41 28.21
N ARG A 222 7.47 -2.78 26.95
CA ARG A 222 8.51 -3.51 26.21
C ARG A 222 8.62 -3.00 24.77
N PRO A 223 8.99 -1.72 24.59
CA PRO A 223 9.15 -1.14 23.25
C PRO A 223 10.19 -1.89 22.40
N ASP A 224 11.19 -2.50 23.01
CA ASP A 224 12.17 -3.36 22.38
C ASP A 224 11.52 -4.53 21.61
N LEU A 225 10.55 -5.20 22.21
CA LEU A 225 9.80 -6.28 21.56
C LEU A 225 8.90 -5.76 20.45
N MET A 226 8.27 -4.60 20.66
CA MET A 226 7.45 -3.96 19.62
C MET A 226 8.29 -3.61 18.40
N HIS A 227 9.44 -2.98 18.58
CA HIS A 227 10.37 -2.68 17.50
C HIS A 227 10.85 -3.93 16.77
N HIS A 228 11.06 -5.05 17.49
CA HIS A 228 11.43 -6.33 16.85
C HIS A 228 10.33 -6.83 15.90
N ILE A 229 9.07 -6.84 16.35
CA ILE A 229 7.93 -7.22 15.50
C ILE A 229 7.82 -6.30 14.28
N LEU A 230 7.90 -4.98 14.50
CA LEU A 230 7.70 -3.99 13.44
C LEU A 230 8.81 -4.03 12.37
N LYS A 231 10.06 -4.30 12.76
CA LYS A 231 11.17 -4.48 11.81
C LYS A 231 10.96 -5.69 10.90
N ILE A 232 10.55 -6.82 11.48
CA ILE A 232 10.25 -8.03 10.70
C ILE A 232 9.06 -7.77 9.77
N ASN A 233 7.99 -7.14 10.28
CA ASN A 233 6.83 -6.80 9.46
C ASN A 233 7.21 -5.83 8.33
N ALA A 234 8.04 -4.82 8.57
CA ALA A 234 8.44 -3.87 7.55
C ALA A 234 9.23 -4.55 6.42
N ALA A 235 10.16 -5.45 6.77
CA ALA A 235 10.89 -6.26 5.81
C ALA A 235 9.93 -7.13 4.99
N ALA A 236 9.11 -7.93 5.66
CA ALA A 236 8.16 -8.84 5.02
C ALA A 236 7.13 -8.12 4.13
N VAL A 237 6.59 -6.98 4.57
CA VAL A 237 5.64 -6.18 3.79
C VAL A 237 6.30 -5.60 2.53
N ALA A 238 7.54 -5.10 2.64
CA ALA A 238 8.27 -4.59 1.47
C ALA A 238 8.51 -5.69 0.44
N ASP A 239 8.98 -6.85 0.87
CA ASP A 239 9.25 -7.99 -0.02
C ASP A 239 7.95 -8.56 -0.63
N TYR A 240 6.88 -8.65 0.15
CA TYR A 240 5.55 -9.06 -0.32
C TYR A 240 4.95 -8.12 -1.36
N LEU A 241 5.08 -6.79 -1.18
CA LEU A 241 4.62 -5.81 -2.16
C LEU A 241 5.50 -5.82 -3.42
N ASN A 242 6.81 -5.98 -3.28
CA ASN A 242 7.72 -6.12 -4.41
C ASN A 242 7.41 -7.38 -5.24
N ALA A 243 7.06 -8.50 -4.60
CA ALA A 243 6.63 -9.70 -5.30
C ALA A 243 5.29 -9.50 -6.04
N GLN A 244 4.35 -8.73 -5.48
CA GLN A 244 3.12 -8.35 -6.20
C GLN A 244 3.42 -7.45 -7.42
N ILE A 245 4.39 -6.53 -7.32
CA ILE A 245 4.85 -5.72 -8.47
C ILE A 245 5.45 -6.64 -9.53
N ASP A 246 6.31 -7.57 -9.13
CA ASP A 246 6.91 -8.55 -10.05
C ASP A 246 5.85 -9.44 -10.73
N ALA A 247 4.78 -9.77 -10.03
CA ALA A 247 3.66 -10.54 -10.55
C ALA A 247 2.72 -9.72 -11.47
N GLY A 248 2.81 -8.39 -11.50
CA GLY A 248 2.05 -7.54 -12.44
C GLY A 248 1.21 -6.42 -11.83
N ALA A 249 1.30 -6.16 -10.53
CA ALA A 249 0.65 -4.99 -9.91
C ALA A 249 1.26 -3.69 -10.47
N GLN A 250 0.40 -2.71 -10.79
CA GLN A 250 0.77 -1.45 -11.43
C GLN A 250 0.75 -0.25 -10.48
N ALA A 251 0.22 -0.45 -9.30
CA ALA A 251 0.32 0.43 -8.13
C ALA A 251 0.31 -0.42 -6.88
N VAL A 252 0.81 0.09 -5.77
CA VAL A 252 0.72 -0.60 -4.48
C VAL A 252 0.17 0.31 -3.39
N MET A 253 -0.54 -0.29 -2.43
CA MET A 253 -1.16 0.45 -1.33
C MET A 253 -0.86 -0.19 0.03
N ILE A 254 -0.49 0.64 1.01
CA ILE A 254 -0.25 0.24 2.39
C ILE A 254 -1.41 0.74 3.25
N PHE A 255 -2.13 -0.19 3.90
CA PHE A 255 -3.27 0.12 4.75
C PHE A 255 -2.88 0.15 6.23
N ASP A 256 -2.76 1.36 6.78
CA ASP A 256 -2.58 1.58 8.21
C ASP A 256 -3.93 1.82 8.91
N SER A 257 -4.75 0.77 8.94
CA SER A 257 -6.13 0.82 9.44
C SER A 257 -6.22 1.16 10.93
N TRP A 258 -5.12 0.96 11.67
CA TRP A 258 -5.09 1.15 13.13
C TRP A 258 -4.07 2.20 13.59
N GLY A 259 -3.47 2.97 12.68
CA GLY A 259 -2.55 4.06 13.02
C GLY A 259 -3.18 5.10 13.94
N GLY A 260 -4.43 5.47 13.69
CA GLY A 260 -5.19 6.40 14.54
C GLY A 260 -5.50 5.90 15.96
N ALA A 261 -5.18 4.65 16.29
CA ALA A 261 -5.25 4.14 17.67
C ALA A 261 -4.04 4.57 18.52
N LEU A 262 -2.98 5.06 17.91
CA LEU A 262 -1.76 5.52 18.56
C LEU A 262 -1.89 6.98 19.03
N ALA A 263 -1.19 7.30 20.11
CA ALA A 263 -1.00 8.67 20.56
C ALA A 263 0.02 9.40 19.66
N ASP A 264 0.02 10.73 19.70
CA ASP A 264 1.07 11.54 19.10
C ASP A 264 2.45 11.17 19.68
N GLY A 265 3.49 11.14 18.85
CA GLY A 265 4.79 10.59 19.19
C GLY A 265 4.86 9.08 18.97
N ALA A 266 3.93 8.30 19.54
CA ALA A 266 3.87 6.86 19.31
C ALA A 266 3.48 6.51 17.87
N TYR A 267 2.63 7.31 17.23
CA TYR A 267 2.30 7.13 15.82
C TYR A 267 3.56 7.25 14.94
N GLN A 268 4.35 8.29 15.16
CA GLN A 268 5.59 8.49 14.42
C GLN A 268 6.57 7.34 14.64
N GLU A 269 6.76 6.93 15.88
CA GLU A 269 7.75 5.92 16.27
C GLU A 269 7.35 4.51 15.80
N PHE A 270 6.09 4.09 16.03
CA PHE A 270 5.67 2.70 15.86
C PHE A 270 4.84 2.43 14.59
N SER A 271 4.39 3.45 13.86
CA SER A 271 3.70 3.27 12.58
C SER A 271 4.41 3.99 11.44
N LEU A 272 4.51 5.31 11.49
CA LEU A 272 4.97 6.13 10.37
C LEU A 272 6.40 5.78 9.91
N ASN A 273 7.34 5.63 10.85
CA ASN A 273 8.72 5.29 10.55
C ASN A 273 8.84 3.94 9.83
N TYR A 274 8.04 2.96 10.23
CA TYR A 274 8.05 1.63 9.60
C TYR A 274 7.33 1.62 8.25
N MET A 275 6.29 2.44 8.05
CA MET A 275 5.73 2.65 6.72
C MET A 275 6.75 3.33 5.78
N GLN A 276 7.51 4.31 6.28
CA GLN A 276 8.59 4.94 5.51
C GLN A 276 9.66 3.92 5.12
N GLU A 277 10.05 3.03 6.04
CA GLU A 277 10.99 1.94 5.75
C GLU A 277 10.48 1.04 4.62
N VAL A 278 9.19 0.65 4.66
CA VAL A 278 8.57 -0.11 3.56
C VAL A 278 8.63 0.68 2.25
N VAL A 279 8.17 1.93 2.24
CA VAL A 279 8.13 2.78 1.03
C VAL A 279 9.52 2.93 0.40
N ASN A 280 10.56 3.09 1.22
CA ASN A 280 11.95 3.21 0.76
C ASN A 280 12.50 1.92 0.13
N ARG A 281 11.92 0.75 0.44
CA ARG A 281 12.32 -0.56 -0.10
C ARG A 281 11.49 -1.00 -1.31
N LEU A 282 10.43 -0.27 -1.67
CA LEU A 282 9.59 -0.62 -2.80
C LEU A 282 10.31 -0.43 -4.15
N LYS A 283 10.06 -1.34 -5.07
CA LYS A 283 10.33 -1.16 -6.49
C LYS A 283 9.41 -0.06 -7.03
N ARG A 284 10.00 1.04 -7.46
CA ARG A 284 9.24 2.21 -7.93
C ARG A 284 9.14 2.27 -9.45
N GLU A 285 9.71 1.28 -10.13
CA GLU A 285 9.68 1.15 -11.58
C GLU A 285 9.73 -0.33 -11.97
N LYS A 286 9.01 -0.69 -13.02
CA LYS A 286 9.07 -1.99 -13.67
C LYS A 286 8.87 -1.81 -15.17
N ASP A 287 9.75 -2.41 -15.96
CA ASP A 287 9.69 -2.38 -17.43
C ASP A 287 9.61 -0.93 -17.99
N GLY A 288 10.33 0.01 -17.36
CA GLY A 288 10.33 1.43 -17.74
C GLY A 288 9.07 2.21 -17.31
N VAL A 289 8.15 1.59 -16.56
CA VAL A 289 6.92 2.22 -16.07
C VAL A 289 7.01 2.48 -14.56
N ARG A 290 6.69 3.71 -14.16
CA ARG A 290 6.62 4.10 -12.75
C ARG A 290 5.50 3.33 -12.04
N ILE A 291 5.81 2.75 -10.88
CA ILE A 291 4.87 2.09 -9.98
C ILE A 291 4.58 3.03 -8.79
N PRO A 292 3.42 3.71 -8.75
CA PRO A 292 3.09 4.58 -7.64
C PRO A 292 2.75 3.79 -6.37
N ALA A 293 3.13 4.35 -5.22
CA ALA A 293 2.80 3.84 -3.90
C ALA A 293 1.82 4.80 -3.19
N VAL A 294 0.78 4.23 -2.61
CA VAL A 294 -0.24 4.93 -1.82
C VAL A 294 -0.14 4.48 -0.37
N VAL A 295 -0.17 5.41 0.57
CA VAL A 295 -0.28 5.10 2.00
C VAL A 295 -1.61 5.63 2.54
N PHE A 296 -2.24 4.87 3.41
CA PHE A 296 -3.52 5.23 4.03
C PHE A 296 -3.44 4.99 5.52
N THR A 297 -3.71 6.02 6.33
CA THR A 297 -3.85 5.89 7.78
C THR A 297 -5.25 6.35 8.19
N LYS A 298 -6.05 5.43 8.75
CA LYS A 298 -7.32 5.79 9.35
C LYS A 298 -7.08 6.60 10.63
N GLY A 299 -7.66 7.78 10.72
CA GLY A 299 -7.41 8.73 11.81
C GLY A 299 -6.12 9.53 11.66
N GLY A 300 -5.45 9.44 10.49
CA GLY A 300 -4.16 10.07 10.24
C GLY A 300 -4.21 11.57 9.94
N GLY A 301 -5.38 12.19 9.92
CA GLY A 301 -5.54 13.59 9.52
C GLY A 301 -4.73 14.60 10.33
N LEU A 302 -4.42 14.31 11.59
CA LEU A 302 -3.57 15.16 12.44
C LEU A 302 -2.09 15.13 12.02
N TRP A 303 -1.63 14.06 11.35
CA TRP A 303 -0.25 13.84 10.94
C TRP A 303 -0.06 13.90 9.43
N LEU A 304 -1.02 14.52 8.71
CA LEU A 304 -1.08 14.50 7.25
C LEU A 304 0.21 14.98 6.58
N GLU A 305 0.83 16.06 7.08
CA GLU A 305 2.09 16.58 6.53
C GLU A 305 3.26 15.61 6.71
N GLN A 306 3.30 14.92 7.85
CA GLN A 306 4.32 13.91 8.13
C GLN A 306 4.10 12.68 7.24
N ILE A 307 2.85 12.21 7.09
CA ILE A 307 2.50 11.10 6.19
C ILE A 307 2.86 11.44 4.74
N ALA A 308 2.60 12.66 4.29
CA ALA A 308 2.99 13.12 2.96
C ALA A 308 4.51 13.19 2.74
N GLY A 309 5.29 13.24 3.83
CA GLY A 309 6.75 13.33 3.80
C GLY A 309 7.49 12.00 3.68
N ILE A 310 6.82 10.83 3.76
CA ILE A 310 7.52 9.53 3.80
C ILE A 310 7.93 8.96 2.43
N GLY A 311 7.70 9.71 1.34
CA GLY A 311 8.15 9.30 -0.01
C GLY A 311 7.12 8.51 -0.83
N ALA A 312 5.87 8.39 -0.37
CA ALA A 312 4.76 7.86 -1.17
C ALA A 312 4.34 8.87 -2.25
N ASP A 313 3.72 8.39 -3.35
CA ASP A 313 3.20 9.27 -4.41
C ASP A 313 1.82 9.83 -4.03
N ALA A 314 1.07 9.13 -3.21
CA ALA A 314 -0.27 9.54 -2.78
C ALA A 314 -0.58 9.17 -1.33
N VAL A 315 -1.48 9.96 -0.72
CA VAL A 315 -2.02 9.71 0.62
C VAL A 315 -3.52 9.49 0.54
N GLY A 316 -3.97 8.35 1.03
CA GLY A 316 -5.38 8.05 1.25
C GLY A 316 -5.89 8.71 2.53
N LEU A 317 -7.06 9.32 2.46
CA LEU A 317 -7.72 10.05 3.53
C LEU A 317 -8.98 9.33 3.98
N ASP A 318 -9.22 9.29 5.28
CA ASP A 318 -10.53 8.89 5.80
C ASP A 318 -11.54 10.06 5.77
N TRP A 319 -12.81 9.75 6.02
CA TRP A 319 -13.92 10.70 5.91
C TRP A 319 -13.91 11.84 6.95
N THR A 320 -13.03 11.80 7.95
CA THR A 320 -12.92 12.85 8.98
C THR A 320 -12.08 14.03 8.51
N VAL A 321 -11.33 13.88 7.43
CA VAL A 321 -10.44 14.91 6.88
C VAL A 321 -11.18 15.81 5.90
N ASN A 322 -11.05 17.12 6.05
CA ASN A 322 -11.54 18.07 5.04
C ASN A 322 -10.61 18.05 3.81
N LEU A 323 -11.15 17.68 2.66
CA LEU A 323 -10.39 17.44 1.43
C LEU A 323 -9.71 18.71 0.88
N GLY A 324 -10.39 19.86 0.96
CA GLY A 324 -9.83 21.14 0.53
C GLY A 324 -8.66 21.62 1.42
N ARG A 325 -8.78 21.41 2.75
CA ARG A 325 -7.65 21.67 3.66
C ARG A 325 -6.48 20.73 3.39
N ALA A 326 -6.77 19.44 3.17
CA ALA A 326 -5.72 18.47 2.85
C ALA A 326 -4.97 18.86 1.58
N ARG A 327 -5.71 19.26 0.52
CA ARG A 327 -5.09 19.76 -0.72
C ARG A 327 -4.21 20.98 -0.48
N ALA A 328 -4.70 21.96 0.29
CA ALA A 328 -3.94 23.18 0.59
C ALA A 328 -2.65 22.88 1.38
N LEU A 329 -2.66 21.83 2.20
CA LEU A 329 -1.56 21.50 3.10
C LEU A 329 -0.46 20.64 2.43
N VAL A 330 -0.87 19.69 1.59
CA VAL A 330 0.06 18.70 1.03
C VAL A 330 -0.16 18.38 -0.45
N GLY A 331 -1.16 18.97 -1.11
CA GLY A 331 -1.52 18.63 -2.49
C GLY A 331 -0.44 18.96 -3.52
N ASP A 332 0.50 19.84 -3.20
CA ASP A 332 1.70 20.14 -3.98
C ASP A 332 2.80 19.07 -3.85
N LYS A 333 2.74 18.23 -2.80
CA LYS A 333 3.74 17.19 -2.49
C LYS A 333 3.30 15.82 -2.95
N VAL A 334 2.03 15.46 -2.71
CA VAL A 334 1.47 14.14 -2.98
C VAL A 334 0.08 14.26 -3.61
N ALA A 335 -0.34 13.24 -4.36
CA ALA A 335 -1.74 13.10 -4.74
C ALA A 335 -2.59 12.72 -3.52
N LEU A 336 -3.88 13.09 -3.53
CA LEU A 336 -4.81 12.73 -2.47
C LEU A 336 -5.84 11.73 -2.98
N GLN A 337 -6.12 10.71 -2.17
CA GLN A 337 -7.13 9.70 -2.47
C GLN A 337 -8.21 9.69 -1.39
N GLY A 338 -9.46 9.72 -1.79
CA GLY A 338 -10.61 9.65 -0.88
C GLY A 338 -11.62 10.73 -1.17
N ASN A 339 -12.52 11.05 -0.22
CA ASN A 339 -12.61 10.46 1.12
C ASN A 339 -14.08 10.43 1.57
N LEU A 340 -14.97 10.02 0.67
CA LEU A 340 -16.41 10.00 0.94
C LEU A 340 -16.75 9.10 2.14
N ASP A 341 -17.61 9.56 3.03
CA ASP A 341 -18.12 8.70 4.10
C ASP A 341 -18.88 7.50 3.50
N PRO A 342 -18.46 6.25 3.77
CA PRO A 342 -19.16 5.08 3.26
C PRO A 342 -20.64 5.02 3.64
N ALA A 343 -21.05 5.65 4.74
CA ALA A 343 -22.42 5.66 5.20
C ALA A 343 -23.37 6.43 4.29
N ILE A 344 -22.87 7.36 3.47
CA ILE A 344 -23.72 8.08 2.49
C ILE A 344 -24.36 7.14 1.46
N LEU A 345 -23.74 5.99 1.20
CA LEU A 345 -24.28 5.00 0.27
C LEU A 345 -25.56 4.30 0.74
N PHE A 346 -26.00 4.58 1.96
CA PHE A 346 -27.34 4.19 2.46
C PHE A 346 -28.42 5.22 2.14
N ALA A 347 -28.04 6.42 1.67
CA ALA A 347 -28.97 7.47 1.31
C ALA A 347 -29.58 7.24 -0.09
N ASN A 348 -30.54 8.08 -0.47
CA ASN A 348 -31.08 8.05 -1.82
C ASN A 348 -30.07 8.56 -2.87
N PRO A 349 -30.27 8.24 -4.16
CA PRO A 349 -29.32 8.62 -5.22
C PRO A 349 -29.06 10.12 -5.35
N ASP A 350 -30.04 10.97 -5.07
CA ASP A 350 -29.86 12.43 -5.18
C ASP A 350 -28.96 12.98 -4.06
N GLN A 351 -29.11 12.45 -2.85
CA GLN A 351 -28.22 12.78 -1.73
C GLN A 351 -26.79 12.27 -1.97
N ILE A 352 -26.65 11.07 -2.54
CA ILE A 352 -25.34 10.53 -2.93
C ILE A 352 -24.67 11.44 -3.95
N ARG A 353 -25.38 11.86 -5.03
CA ARG A 353 -24.86 12.78 -6.03
C ARG A 353 -24.43 14.11 -5.43
N ALA A 354 -25.30 14.72 -4.58
CA ALA A 354 -24.99 15.98 -3.92
C ALA A 354 -23.73 15.91 -3.05
N GLU A 355 -23.53 14.79 -2.34
CA GLU A 355 -22.35 14.61 -1.49
C GLU A 355 -21.07 14.36 -2.31
N VAL A 356 -21.15 13.66 -3.44
CA VAL A 356 -20.06 13.53 -4.41
C VAL A 356 -19.66 14.90 -4.95
N GLU A 357 -20.64 15.69 -5.39
CA GLU A 357 -20.41 17.05 -5.91
C GLU A 357 -19.79 17.96 -4.84
N ARG A 358 -20.26 17.87 -3.59
CA ARG A 358 -19.70 18.61 -2.46
C ARG A 358 -18.23 18.25 -2.23
N SER A 359 -17.92 16.95 -2.27
CA SER A 359 -16.57 16.43 -2.04
C SER A 359 -15.61 16.86 -3.16
N LEU A 360 -16.02 16.73 -4.42
CA LEU A 360 -15.24 17.16 -5.58
C LEU A 360 -15.06 18.69 -5.62
N THR A 361 -16.09 19.45 -5.25
CA THR A 361 -16.02 20.91 -5.11
C THR A 361 -15.04 21.34 -4.01
N ALA A 362 -15.05 20.63 -2.87
CA ALA A 362 -14.14 20.91 -1.77
C ALA A 362 -12.66 20.66 -2.17
N TYR A 363 -12.40 19.62 -2.95
CA TYR A 363 -11.06 19.42 -3.53
C TYR A 363 -10.74 20.50 -4.57
N GLY A 364 -11.70 20.89 -5.38
CA GLY A 364 -11.54 21.77 -6.53
C GLY A 364 -11.01 21.04 -7.77
N THR A 365 -10.90 21.77 -8.88
CA THR A 365 -10.35 21.20 -10.12
C THR A 365 -8.85 20.88 -9.94
N PRO A 366 -8.40 19.66 -10.18
CA PRO A 366 -6.97 19.37 -10.23
C PRO A 366 -6.30 20.19 -11.33
N SER A 367 -5.17 20.79 -11.00
CA SER A 367 -4.27 21.48 -11.94
C SER A 367 -2.97 20.70 -12.04
N ASP A 368 -2.08 21.09 -12.94
CA ASP A 368 -0.74 20.48 -13.04
C ASP A 368 -0.05 20.48 -11.66
N GLY A 369 0.51 19.32 -11.32
CA GLY A 369 1.14 19.11 -10.02
C GLY A 369 0.19 18.73 -8.89
N HIS A 370 -1.13 18.60 -9.15
CA HIS A 370 -2.12 18.12 -8.17
C HIS A 370 -2.83 16.89 -8.70
N GLY A 371 -3.03 15.88 -7.86
CA GLY A 371 -3.71 14.64 -8.21
C GLY A 371 -4.83 14.31 -7.23
N HIS A 372 -5.98 13.91 -7.76
CA HIS A 372 -7.10 13.42 -6.96
C HIS A 372 -7.63 12.09 -7.52
N VAL A 373 -7.70 11.10 -6.63
CA VAL A 373 -8.39 9.82 -6.85
C VAL A 373 -9.59 9.78 -5.93
N PHE A 374 -10.78 9.67 -6.48
CA PHE A 374 -11.99 9.53 -5.67
C PHE A 374 -12.09 8.14 -5.08
N ASN A 375 -12.41 8.04 -3.79
CA ASN A 375 -12.65 6.80 -3.06
C ASN A 375 -13.54 7.07 -1.86
N LEU A 376 -14.02 6.02 -1.23
CA LEU A 376 -14.56 6.10 0.13
C LEU A 376 -13.42 6.30 1.13
N GLY A 377 -13.72 6.95 2.24
CA GLY A 377 -12.76 7.14 3.34
C GLY A 377 -12.45 5.85 4.12
N HIS A 378 -13.13 4.75 3.82
CA HIS A 378 -12.84 3.37 4.26
C HIS A 378 -13.61 2.37 3.40
N GLY A 379 -13.49 1.07 3.72
CA GLY A 379 -14.17 0.01 2.95
C GLY A 379 -15.69 0.14 2.93
N ILE A 380 -16.28 -0.16 1.78
CA ILE A 380 -17.73 -0.19 1.59
C ILE A 380 -18.42 -1.18 2.55
N SER A 381 -19.59 -0.82 3.02
CA SER A 381 -20.41 -1.71 3.88
C SER A 381 -21.01 -2.86 3.09
N GLN A 382 -21.09 -4.04 3.72
CA GLN A 382 -21.77 -5.21 3.14
C GLN A 382 -23.29 -5.01 2.92
N PHE A 383 -23.86 -3.98 3.53
CA PHE A 383 -25.30 -3.65 3.44
C PHE A 383 -25.59 -2.55 2.43
N THR A 384 -24.57 -2.04 1.74
CA THR A 384 -24.73 -1.02 0.70
C THR A 384 -25.54 -1.60 -0.48
N PRO A 385 -26.60 -0.91 -0.95
CA PRO A 385 -27.26 -1.28 -2.20
C PRO A 385 -26.31 -1.11 -3.39
N PRO A 386 -26.21 -2.10 -4.29
CA PRO A 386 -25.33 -1.97 -5.48
C PRO A 386 -25.65 -0.74 -6.33
N GLU A 387 -26.92 -0.32 -6.40
CA GLU A 387 -27.40 0.84 -7.14
C GLU A 387 -26.81 2.17 -6.61
N SER A 388 -26.54 2.24 -5.32
CA SER A 388 -25.92 3.39 -4.67
C SER A 388 -24.49 3.60 -5.17
N VAL A 389 -23.78 2.51 -5.45
CA VAL A 389 -22.43 2.55 -6.05
C VAL A 389 -22.50 3.07 -7.48
N THR A 390 -23.48 2.61 -8.28
CA THR A 390 -23.70 3.14 -9.64
C THR A 390 -23.92 4.65 -9.59
N ALA A 391 -24.85 5.13 -8.75
CA ALA A 391 -25.16 6.54 -8.61
C ALA A 391 -23.91 7.37 -8.22
N MET A 392 -23.07 6.84 -7.35
CA MET A 392 -21.83 7.50 -6.92
C MET A 392 -20.80 7.55 -8.07
N VAL A 393 -20.50 6.43 -8.72
CA VAL A 393 -19.48 6.37 -9.78
C VAL A 393 -19.87 7.27 -10.97
N ASP A 394 -21.14 7.22 -11.40
CA ASP A 394 -21.66 8.07 -12.45
C ASP A 394 -21.56 9.56 -12.09
N ALA A 395 -21.89 9.92 -10.85
CA ALA A 395 -21.78 11.30 -10.35
C ALA A 395 -20.31 11.78 -10.34
N VAL A 396 -19.37 10.95 -9.90
CA VAL A 396 -17.93 11.29 -9.92
C VAL A 396 -17.47 11.61 -11.33
N HIS A 397 -17.75 10.74 -12.29
CA HIS A 397 -17.33 10.93 -13.67
C HIS A 397 -18.00 12.15 -14.30
N ALA A 398 -19.33 12.27 -14.19
CA ALA A 398 -20.09 13.36 -14.81
C ALA A 398 -19.67 14.73 -14.25
N PHE A 399 -19.63 14.87 -12.93
CA PHE A 399 -19.31 16.13 -12.30
C PHE A 399 -17.84 16.53 -12.53
N SER A 400 -16.92 15.60 -12.42
CA SER A 400 -15.49 15.89 -12.58
C SER A 400 -15.10 16.23 -14.04
N ARG A 401 -15.79 15.66 -15.05
CA ARG A 401 -15.65 16.11 -16.46
C ARG A 401 -16.13 17.54 -16.61
N LYS A 402 -17.34 17.86 -16.11
CA LYS A 402 -17.89 19.21 -16.14
C LYS A 402 -16.97 20.22 -15.47
N GLN A 403 -16.32 19.89 -14.34
CA GLN A 403 -15.34 20.75 -13.67
C GLN A 403 -14.13 21.08 -14.56
N ARG A 404 -13.80 20.24 -15.53
CA ARG A 404 -12.67 20.42 -16.46
C ARG A 404 -13.07 21.00 -17.83
N GLY A 405 -14.33 21.38 -18.00
CA GLY A 405 -14.85 22.00 -19.23
C GLY A 405 -15.28 21.00 -20.30
N GLY A 406 -15.51 19.74 -19.92
CA GLY A 406 -16.06 18.65 -20.74
C GLY A 406 -17.57 18.56 -20.69
#